data_ffe0cf3baf1175c6a2a6f3a0a040353f
#
_entry.id   ffe0cf3baf1175c6a2a6f3a0a040353f
#
_cell.length_a   1.000
_cell.length_b   1.000
_cell.length_c   1.000
_cell.angle_alpha   90.00
_cell.angle_beta   90.00
_cell.angle_gamma   90.00
#
_symmetry.space_group_name_H-M   'P 1'
#
loop_
_entity.id
_entity.type
_entity.pdbx_description
1 polymer ?
#
loop_
_entity_poly.entity_id
_entity_poly.type
_entity_poly.pdbx_seq_one_letter_code
_entity_poly.pdbx_strand_id
1 'polypeptide(L)'
;AHGMRLWKRRPLNQFFGAQKPLKFHPSKAPARPAMVWANRAEEAPGAVRIEDGFLRSRGLGAELIPPLSLVADRTGIYYDPTRPSDLETWITRRATLRPDQIQRAEALIAALIRAGVTKYNLGGTIPEPPEGHRILVPGQVEDDASIRTGAGDINTNLALLQAARAANPHAVVLYKPHPDVEAGLRPGALPETDAKTLADAVLTDTDTAALFPYIQEVWTMTSLLGFEALLRGLPVTTTGAPFYAGWGLTTDIGRTPARRSARPSLAGLVHAALIDYPRYFDPVTKRPCPPEVAIARLANGTSPRAGTANRALSKLQGLFASYAHLWR
;
A
#
# COMPACT_ATOMS: atom_id res chain seq x y z
N ALA A 1 13.40 3.40 -19.52
CA ALA A 1 13.13 3.74 -18.11
C ALA A 1 14.25 4.65 -17.61
N HIS A 2 13.91 5.68 -16.84
CA HIS A 2 14.86 6.68 -16.34
C HIS A 2 15.07 6.52 -14.83
N GLY A 3 16.31 6.69 -14.36
CA GLY A 3 16.66 6.75 -12.94
C GLY A 3 16.33 5.50 -12.11
N MET A 4 16.16 4.35 -12.74
CA MET A 4 15.78 3.12 -12.05
C MET A 4 16.98 2.50 -11.33
N ARG A 5 16.84 2.20 -10.03
CA ARG A 5 17.83 1.44 -9.26
C ARG A 5 18.10 0.08 -9.91
N LEU A 6 19.31 -0.43 -9.82
CA LEU A 6 19.76 -1.66 -10.50
C LEU A 6 18.86 -2.86 -10.21
N TRP A 7 18.49 -3.08 -8.95
CA TRP A 7 17.66 -4.21 -8.54
C TRP A 7 16.22 -4.16 -9.11
N LYS A 8 15.70 -2.96 -9.44
CA LYS A 8 14.38 -2.76 -10.05
C LYS A 8 14.35 -3.05 -11.56
N ARG A 9 15.52 -3.03 -12.25
CA ARG A 9 15.57 -3.14 -13.72
C ARG A 9 15.07 -4.47 -14.23
N ARG A 10 15.45 -5.57 -13.58
CA ARG A 10 14.99 -6.91 -13.96
C ARG A 10 13.47 -7.08 -13.78
N PRO A 11 12.86 -6.79 -12.62
CA PRO A 11 11.40 -6.79 -12.48
C PRO A 11 10.71 -5.93 -13.53
N LEU A 12 11.12 -4.67 -13.71
CA LEU A 12 10.50 -3.78 -14.70
C LEU A 12 10.51 -4.38 -16.11
N ASN A 13 11.62 -4.99 -16.51
CA ASN A 13 11.71 -5.62 -17.83
C ASN A 13 10.78 -6.85 -17.94
N GLN A 14 10.55 -7.58 -16.85
CA GLN A 14 9.58 -8.69 -16.81
C GLN A 14 8.15 -8.21 -17.00
N PHE A 15 7.77 -7.10 -16.36
CA PHE A 15 6.41 -6.55 -16.44
C PHE A 15 6.12 -5.82 -17.75
N PHE A 16 7.09 -5.08 -18.29
CA PHE A 16 6.87 -4.12 -19.37
C PHE A 16 7.73 -4.37 -20.61
N GLY A 17 8.67 -5.29 -20.53
CA GLY A 17 9.63 -5.56 -21.61
C GLY A 17 9.30 -6.76 -22.49
N ALA A 18 8.11 -7.36 -22.38
CA ALA A 18 7.77 -8.61 -23.09
C ALA A 18 7.83 -8.49 -24.63
N GLN A 19 7.38 -7.36 -25.20
CA GLN A 19 7.44 -7.11 -26.65
C GLN A 19 8.78 -6.52 -27.07
N LYS A 20 9.36 -5.65 -26.24
CA LYS A 20 10.64 -4.98 -26.48
C LYS A 20 11.34 -4.70 -25.16
N PRO A 21 12.60 -5.16 -24.98
CA PRO A 21 13.35 -4.90 -23.77
C PRO A 21 13.45 -3.42 -23.45
N LEU A 22 13.32 -3.07 -22.16
CA LEU A 22 13.42 -1.70 -21.71
C LEU A 22 14.87 -1.20 -21.78
N LYS A 23 15.08 -0.01 -22.31
CA LYS A 23 16.35 0.70 -22.21
C LYS A 23 16.37 1.52 -20.92
N PHE A 24 17.45 1.43 -20.16
CA PHE A 24 17.62 2.10 -18.87
C PHE A 24 18.63 3.25 -19.00
N HIS A 25 18.22 4.45 -18.64
CA HIS A 25 19.01 5.68 -18.70
C HIS A 25 19.26 6.17 -17.27
N PRO A 26 20.53 6.23 -16.80
CA PRO A 26 20.84 6.56 -15.41
C PRO A 26 20.66 8.04 -15.06
N SER A 27 21.05 8.95 -15.95
CA SER A 27 21.25 10.37 -15.61
C SER A 27 20.47 11.38 -16.46
N LYS A 28 20.01 11.02 -17.65
CA LYS A 28 19.28 11.95 -18.54
C LYS A 28 17.97 11.31 -19.02
N ALA A 29 16.88 12.01 -18.82
CA ALA A 29 15.60 11.58 -19.36
C ALA A 29 15.67 11.60 -20.90
N PRO A 30 15.26 10.52 -21.58
CA PRO A 30 15.24 10.48 -23.03
C PRO A 30 14.14 11.40 -23.58
N ALA A 31 14.34 11.97 -24.77
CA ALA A 31 13.32 12.75 -25.50
C ALA A 31 12.09 11.91 -25.95
N ARG A 32 12.06 10.63 -25.66
CA ARG A 32 10.98 9.67 -25.99
C ARG A 32 10.13 9.38 -24.77
N PRO A 33 8.92 8.81 -24.94
CA PRO A 33 8.11 8.35 -23.82
C PRO A 33 8.94 7.52 -22.86
N ALA A 34 8.98 7.92 -21.61
CA ALA A 34 9.82 7.35 -20.56
C ALA A 34 8.94 6.73 -19.46
N MET A 35 9.54 5.85 -18.68
CA MET A 35 9.01 5.37 -17.41
C MET A 35 9.92 5.86 -16.29
N VAL A 36 9.35 6.31 -15.19
CA VAL A 36 10.08 6.79 -14.01
C VAL A 36 9.43 6.20 -12.75
N TRP A 37 10.21 5.96 -11.69
CA TRP A 37 9.61 5.63 -10.40
C TRP A 37 8.86 6.84 -9.88
N ALA A 38 7.66 6.65 -9.34
CA ALA A 38 6.70 7.74 -9.11
C ALA A 38 7.23 8.88 -8.22
N ASN A 39 8.03 8.55 -7.20
CA ASN A 39 8.67 9.57 -6.35
C ASN A 39 9.77 10.39 -7.04
N ARG A 40 10.12 10.08 -8.28
CA ARG A 40 11.10 10.79 -9.12
C ARG A 40 10.45 11.37 -10.38
N ALA A 41 9.13 11.54 -10.38
CA ALA A 41 8.38 11.99 -11.56
C ALA A 41 8.78 13.41 -12.04
N GLU A 42 9.23 14.25 -11.12
CA GLU A 42 9.71 15.61 -11.44
C GLU A 42 10.95 15.62 -12.34
N GLU A 43 11.78 14.57 -12.25
CA GLU A 43 13.00 14.42 -13.08
C GLU A 43 12.69 14.09 -14.55
N ALA A 44 11.46 13.67 -14.86
CA ALA A 44 11.04 13.29 -16.21
C ALA A 44 9.56 13.68 -16.46
N PRO A 45 9.27 14.95 -16.68
CA PRO A 45 7.91 15.41 -16.97
C PRO A 45 7.27 14.63 -18.12
N GLY A 46 6.01 14.26 -17.97
CA GLY A 46 5.27 13.46 -18.96
C GLY A 46 5.63 11.96 -19.03
N ALA A 47 6.55 11.49 -18.19
CA ALA A 47 6.85 10.06 -18.10
C ALA A 47 5.72 9.28 -17.41
N VAL A 48 5.57 8.02 -17.79
CA VAL A 48 4.70 7.06 -17.09
C VAL A 48 5.28 6.79 -15.70
N ARG A 49 4.49 6.98 -14.66
CA ARG A 49 4.88 6.75 -13.27
C ARG A 49 4.68 5.30 -12.92
N ILE A 50 5.73 4.68 -12.41
CA ILE A 50 5.74 3.27 -11.98
C ILE A 50 5.79 3.23 -10.46
N GLU A 51 4.98 2.36 -9.86
CA GLU A 51 5.02 2.11 -8.41
C GLU A 51 4.63 0.65 -8.12
N ASP A 52 4.90 0.21 -6.89
CA ASP A 52 4.44 -1.08 -6.40
C ASP A 52 2.90 -1.14 -6.42
N GLY A 53 2.35 -2.28 -6.83
CA GLY A 53 0.92 -2.53 -6.75
C GLY A 53 0.49 -3.01 -5.36
N PHE A 54 -0.81 -3.23 -5.19
CA PHE A 54 -1.42 -3.50 -3.88
C PHE A 54 -1.20 -4.93 -3.37
N LEU A 55 -1.01 -5.91 -4.26
CA LEU A 55 -0.59 -7.28 -3.93
C LEU A 55 0.90 -7.41 -4.23
N ARG A 56 1.75 -7.14 -3.22
CA ARG A 56 3.16 -6.89 -3.49
C ARG A 56 4.06 -8.10 -3.33
N SER A 57 4.18 -8.63 -2.12
CA SER A 57 5.21 -9.64 -1.82
C SER A 57 4.92 -10.35 -0.49
N ARG A 58 5.70 -11.36 -0.20
CA ARG A 58 5.90 -11.87 1.14
C ARG A 58 7.21 -11.29 1.65
N GLY A 59 7.12 -10.38 2.63
CA GLY A 59 8.24 -9.56 3.12
C GLY A 59 8.23 -8.11 2.63
N LEU A 60 9.07 -7.28 3.24
CA LEU A 60 9.10 -5.84 3.08
C LEU A 60 9.79 -5.38 1.78
N GLY A 61 9.41 -4.20 1.30
CA GLY A 61 10.09 -3.54 0.19
C GLY A 61 11.51 -3.13 0.52
N ALA A 62 11.78 -2.79 1.77
CA ALA A 62 13.11 -2.49 2.29
C ALA A 62 14.07 -3.68 2.17
N GLU A 63 13.57 -4.91 2.16
CA GLU A 63 14.35 -6.13 1.93
C GLU A 63 14.69 -6.40 0.47
N LEU A 64 14.37 -5.47 -0.44
CA LEU A 64 14.61 -5.56 -1.89
C LEU A 64 13.95 -6.79 -2.55
N ILE A 65 12.81 -7.22 -2.03
CA ILE A 65 12.03 -8.34 -2.58
C ILE A 65 11.32 -7.84 -3.86
N PRO A 66 11.47 -8.55 -4.99
CA PRO A 66 10.75 -8.20 -6.22
C PRO A 66 9.23 -8.24 -6.02
N PRO A 67 8.48 -7.24 -6.54
CA PRO A 67 7.03 -7.22 -6.42
C PRO A 67 6.36 -8.24 -7.36
N LEU A 68 5.17 -8.72 -6.95
CA LEU A 68 4.27 -9.50 -7.81
C LEU A 68 3.36 -8.61 -8.67
N SER A 69 3.19 -7.35 -8.27
CA SER A 69 2.42 -6.37 -9.03
C SER A 69 3.12 -5.02 -9.11
N LEU A 70 2.96 -4.38 -10.25
CA LEU A 70 3.36 -2.99 -10.50
C LEU A 70 2.20 -2.24 -11.13
N VAL A 71 2.12 -0.95 -10.85
CA VAL A 71 1.22 -0.03 -11.53
C VAL A 71 2.01 0.87 -12.49
N ALA A 72 1.34 1.32 -13.55
CA ALA A 72 1.89 2.23 -14.54
C ALA A 72 0.84 3.29 -14.83
N ASP A 73 1.02 4.47 -14.25
CA ASP A 73 0.09 5.58 -14.31
C ASP A 73 0.62 6.68 -15.26
N ARG A 74 -0.20 7.11 -16.19
CA ARG A 74 0.15 8.13 -17.18
C ARG A 74 -0.25 9.53 -16.76
N THR A 75 -1.24 9.62 -15.87
CA THR A 75 -1.86 10.89 -15.45
C THR A 75 -1.26 11.38 -14.14
N GLY A 76 -1.17 10.49 -13.14
CA GLY A 76 -0.69 10.78 -11.80
C GLY A 76 -0.06 9.57 -11.12
N ILE A 77 -0.48 9.30 -9.89
CA ILE A 77 -0.21 8.07 -9.16
C ILE A 77 -1.22 7.90 -8.02
N TYR A 78 -1.59 6.68 -7.68
CA TYR A 78 -2.69 6.36 -6.76
C TYR A 78 -2.55 6.98 -5.35
N TYR A 79 -1.35 7.26 -4.87
CA TYR A 79 -1.12 7.81 -3.54
C TYR A 79 -1.07 9.34 -3.50
N ASP A 80 -1.06 10.02 -4.65
CA ASP A 80 -1.03 11.48 -4.76
C ASP A 80 -2.42 12.04 -5.13
N PRO A 81 -3.22 12.48 -4.15
CA PRO A 81 -4.55 13.04 -4.41
C PRO A 81 -4.51 14.47 -4.92
N THR A 82 -3.36 15.14 -4.99
CA THR A 82 -3.25 16.53 -5.45
C THR A 82 -3.53 16.68 -6.93
N ARG A 83 -3.43 15.58 -7.69
CA ARG A 83 -3.72 15.51 -9.14
C ARG A 83 -4.52 14.25 -9.49
N PRO A 84 -5.21 14.23 -10.65
CA PRO A 84 -5.87 13.04 -11.13
C PRO A 84 -4.90 11.88 -11.34
N SER A 85 -5.41 10.63 -11.25
CA SER A 85 -4.66 9.42 -11.57
C SER A 85 -5.45 8.51 -12.52
N ASP A 86 -4.75 7.58 -13.17
CA ASP A 86 -5.40 6.55 -14.00
C ASP A 86 -6.30 5.66 -13.11
N LEU A 87 -5.93 5.46 -11.83
CA LEU A 87 -6.78 4.71 -10.90
C LEU A 87 -8.11 5.42 -10.63
N GLU A 88 -8.13 6.74 -10.40
CA GLU A 88 -9.38 7.50 -10.23
C GLU A 88 -10.29 7.37 -11.46
N THR A 89 -9.69 7.36 -12.65
CA THR A 89 -10.43 7.12 -13.91
C THR A 89 -11.05 5.72 -13.94
N TRP A 90 -10.31 4.69 -13.51
CA TRP A 90 -10.85 3.33 -13.42
C TRP A 90 -11.95 3.22 -12.37
N ILE A 91 -11.78 3.81 -11.18
CA ILE A 91 -12.81 3.79 -10.12
C ILE A 91 -14.10 4.44 -10.64
N THR A 92 -13.99 5.59 -11.31
CA THR A 92 -15.15 6.27 -11.90
C THR A 92 -15.85 5.40 -12.94
N ARG A 93 -15.10 4.73 -13.82
CA ARG A 93 -15.66 3.81 -14.82
C ARG A 93 -16.32 2.58 -14.21
N ARG A 94 -15.85 2.13 -13.04
CA ARG A 94 -16.34 0.97 -12.31
C ARG A 94 -17.43 1.30 -11.29
N ALA A 95 -17.90 2.54 -11.26
CA ALA A 95 -19.12 2.89 -10.51
C ALA A 95 -20.33 2.08 -11.01
N THR A 96 -20.32 1.67 -12.29
CA THR A 96 -21.28 0.73 -12.86
C THR A 96 -20.53 -0.50 -13.37
N LEU A 97 -20.90 -1.68 -12.87
CA LEU A 97 -20.33 -2.97 -13.25
C LEU A 97 -21.37 -3.85 -13.94
N ARG A 98 -20.92 -4.68 -14.87
CA ARG A 98 -21.71 -5.82 -15.39
C ARG A 98 -21.74 -6.95 -14.34
N PRO A 99 -22.72 -7.86 -14.41
CA PRO A 99 -22.82 -8.99 -13.48
C PRO A 99 -21.56 -9.85 -13.38
N ASP A 100 -20.90 -10.14 -14.52
CA ASP A 100 -19.66 -10.91 -14.58
C ASP A 100 -18.50 -10.20 -13.85
N GLN A 101 -18.45 -8.88 -13.91
CA GLN A 101 -17.45 -8.07 -13.24
C GLN A 101 -17.69 -8.02 -11.72
N ILE A 102 -18.96 -7.93 -11.29
CA ILE A 102 -19.33 -8.00 -9.88
C ILE A 102 -18.89 -9.36 -9.31
N GLN A 103 -19.31 -10.45 -9.95
CA GLN A 103 -18.99 -11.82 -9.53
C GLN A 103 -17.47 -12.02 -9.42
N ARG A 104 -16.71 -11.54 -10.40
CA ARG A 104 -15.24 -11.64 -10.37
C ARG A 104 -14.62 -10.87 -9.21
N ALA A 105 -15.06 -9.63 -8.96
CA ALA A 105 -14.55 -8.81 -7.89
C ALA A 105 -14.88 -9.43 -6.51
N GLU A 106 -16.10 -9.92 -6.32
CA GLU A 106 -16.51 -10.59 -5.07
C GLU A 106 -15.74 -11.90 -4.85
N ALA A 107 -15.54 -12.70 -5.90
CA ALA A 107 -14.71 -13.90 -5.81
C ALA A 107 -13.27 -13.57 -5.44
N LEU A 108 -12.72 -12.46 -5.95
CA LEU A 108 -11.37 -11.97 -5.62
C LEU A 108 -11.28 -11.52 -4.16
N ILE A 109 -12.27 -10.77 -3.66
CA ILE A 109 -12.38 -10.39 -2.24
C ILE A 109 -12.38 -11.64 -1.36
N ALA A 110 -13.26 -12.59 -1.66
CA ALA A 110 -13.37 -13.83 -0.90
C ALA A 110 -12.05 -14.63 -0.92
N ALA A 111 -11.35 -14.67 -2.05
CA ALA A 111 -10.05 -15.33 -2.16
C ALA A 111 -8.98 -14.65 -1.31
N LEU A 112 -8.91 -13.32 -1.30
CA LEU A 112 -7.98 -12.54 -0.48
C LEU A 112 -8.21 -12.79 1.02
N ILE A 113 -9.47 -12.76 1.45
CA ILE A 113 -9.83 -12.97 2.86
C ILE A 113 -9.48 -14.40 3.29
N ARG A 114 -9.90 -15.43 2.52
CA ARG A 114 -9.60 -16.84 2.83
C ARG A 114 -8.11 -17.13 2.88
N ALA A 115 -7.34 -16.50 2.02
CA ALA A 115 -5.89 -16.69 1.95
C ALA A 115 -5.11 -15.87 3.01
N GLY A 116 -5.78 -15.01 3.78
CA GLY A 116 -5.13 -14.10 4.72
C GLY A 116 -4.11 -13.17 4.07
N VAL A 117 -4.31 -12.82 2.78
CA VAL A 117 -3.34 -12.02 2.03
C VAL A 117 -3.47 -10.54 2.39
N THR A 118 -2.33 -9.93 2.69
CA THR A 118 -2.13 -8.48 2.87
C THR A 118 -1.03 -7.99 1.93
N LYS A 119 -0.69 -6.71 1.98
CA LYS A 119 0.37 -6.14 1.10
C LYS A 119 1.72 -6.84 1.28
N TYR A 120 2.11 -7.13 2.51
CA TYR A 120 3.46 -7.64 2.84
C TYR A 120 3.48 -9.08 3.33
N ASN A 121 2.38 -9.62 3.84
CA ASN A 121 2.23 -11.00 4.28
C ASN A 121 3.36 -11.45 5.24
N LEU A 122 3.62 -10.64 6.28
CA LEU A 122 4.77 -10.82 7.17
C LEU A 122 4.58 -11.97 8.17
N GLY A 123 3.32 -12.31 8.49
CA GLY A 123 3.01 -13.14 9.64
C GLY A 123 3.21 -12.36 10.95
N GLY A 124 3.39 -13.06 12.04
CA GLY A 124 3.56 -12.49 13.38
C GLY A 124 2.71 -13.19 14.43
N THR A 125 2.68 -12.64 15.63
CA THR A 125 1.83 -13.12 16.72
C THR A 125 0.41 -12.58 16.59
N ILE A 126 -0.55 -13.24 17.21
CA ILE A 126 -1.90 -12.73 17.40
C ILE A 126 -2.04 -12.48 18.90
N PRO A 127 -1.91 -11.22 19.35
CA PRO A 127 -2.18 -10.91 20.74
C PRO A 127 -3.69 -11.04 20.98
N GLU A 128 -4.07 -11.44 22.18
CA GLU A 128 -5.44 -11.32 22.63
C GLU A 128 -5.71 -9.85 22.98
N PRO A 129 -6.44 -9.10 22.12
CA PRO A 129 -6.67 -7.68 22.40
C PRO A 129 -7.70 -7.53 23.54
N PRO A 130 -7.62 -6.44 24.33
CA PRO A 130 -8.59 -6.18 25.39
C PRO A 130 -10.03 -6.24 24.88
N GLU A 131 -10.99 -6.60 25.74
CA GLU A 131 -12.40 -6.65 25.39
C GLU A 131 -12.98 -5.23 25.18
N GLY A 132 -13.96 -5.12 24.29
CA GLY A 132 -14.65 -3.87 23.99
C GLY A 132 -14.78 -3.57 22.51
N HIS A 133 -15.22 -2.37 22.16
CA HIS A 133 -15.24 -1.88 20.78
C HIS A 133 -13.82 -1.49 20.36
N ARG A 134 -13.20 -2.29 19.51
CA ARG A 134 -11.79 -2.19 19.16
C ARG A 134 -11.60 -1.42 17.86
N ILE A 135 -10.82 -0.36 17.95
CA ILE A 135 -10.43 0.50 16.82
C ILE A 135 -8.94 0.29 16.54
N LEU A 136 -8.61 -0.12 15.32
CA LEU A 136 -7.22 -0.26 14.91
C LEU A 136 -6.72 1.06 14.30
N VAL A 137 -5.61 1.55 14.82
CA VAL A 137 -4.88 2.72 14.33
C VAL A 137 -3.53 2.25 13.81
N PRO A 138 -3.38 2.03 12.48
CA PRO A 138 -2.09 1.64 11.90
C PRO A 138 -1.15 2.84 11.81
N GLY A 139 0.02 2.71 12.40
CA GLY A 139 1.14 3.62 12.19
C GLY A 139 1.62 3.57 10.74
N GLN A 140 2.15 4.68 10.27
CA GLN A 140 2.69 4.85 8.92
C GLN A 140 4.10 5.41 8.97
N VAL A 141 4.83 5.28 7.88
CA VAL A 141 6.12 5.93 7.69
C VAL A 141 5.87 7.41 7.40
N GLU A 142 6.24 8.31 8.31
CA GLU A 142 5.86 9.73 8.24
C GLU A 142 6.51 10.50 7.08
N ASP A 143 7.66 10.04 6.58
CA ASP A 143 8.32 10.61 5.40
C ASP A 143 7.90 9.89 4.08
N ASP A 144 6.87 9.04 4.10
CA ASP A 144 6.37 8.39 2.90
C ASP A 144 5.67 9.38 1.96
N ALA A 145 5.72 9.10 0.66
CA ALA A 145 5.10 9.94 -0.34
C ALA A 145 3.58 10.05 -0.15
N SER A 146 2.93 8.99 0.31
CA SER A 146 1.49 8.97 0.58
C SER A 146 1.10 9.89 1.74
N ILE A 147 1.95 10.03 2.76
CA ILE A 147 1.75 10.99 3.85
C ILE A 147 1.99 12.41 3.34
N ARG A 148 3.12 12.66 2.66
CA ARG A 148 3.46 14.00 2.18
C ARG A 148 2.46 14.59 1.19
N THR A 149 1.78 13.75 0.40
CA THR A 149 0.83 14.23 -0.62
C THR A 149 -0.62 14.02 -0.22
N GLY A 150 -0.91 13.02 0.59
CA GLY A 150 -2.27 12.56 0.87
C GLY A 150 -2.76 12.79 2.29
N ALA A 151 -1.90 13.00 3.28
CA ALA A 151 -2.31 13.43 4.60
C ALA A 151 -2.61 14.92 4.60
N GLY A 152 -3.59 15.34 5.40
CA GLY A 152 -3.94 16.74 5.61
C GLY A 152 -3.24 17.31 6.85
N ASP A 153 -4.03 17.95 7.72
CA ASP A 153 -3.54 18.53 8.98
C ASP A 153 -3.04 17.44 9.96
N ILE A 154 -3.63 16.23 9.90
CA ILE A 154 -3.19 15.06 10.62
C ILE A 154 -2.21 14.29 9.74
N ASN A 155 -0.90 14.48 9.96
CA ASN A 155 0.16 13.92 9.12
C ASN A 155 1.27 13.19 9.91
N THR A 156 1.07 12.98 11.22
CA THR A 156 1.93 12.18 12.09
C THR A 156 1.15 11.07 12.78
N ASN A 157 1.84 10.00 13.16
CA ASN A 157 1.24 8.89 13.90
C ASN A 157 0.67 9.33 15.26
N LEU A 158 1.35 10.26 15.93
CA LEU A 158 0.87 10.83 17.18
C LEU A 158 -0.46 11.59 16.98
N ALA A 159 -0.52 12.48 16.00
CA ALA A 159 -1.72 13.25 15.72
C ALA A 159 -2.92 12.35 15.31
N LEU A 160 -2.66 11.29 14.53
CA LEU A 160 -3.67 10.31 14.19
C LEU A 160 -4.21 9.58 15.43
N LEU A 161 -3.31 9.13 16.30
CA LEU A 161 -3.68 8.40 17.51
C LEU A 161 -4.45 9.31 18.49
N GLN A 162 -4.05 10.57 18.63
CA GLN A 162 -4.76 11.59 19.40
C GLN A 162 -6.18 11.82 18.85
N ALA A 163 -6.31 11.98 17.54
CA ALA A 163 -7.60 12.20 16.90
C ALA A 163 -8.54 10.98 17.07
N ALA A 164 -8.02 9.76 16.89
CA ALA A 164 -8.79 8.54 17.10
C ALA A 164 -9.27 8.41 18.55
N ARG A 165 -8.41 8.64 19.53
CA ARG A 165 -8.76 8.62 20.97
C ARG A 165 -9.79 9.69 21.33
N ALA A 166 -9.59 10.92 20.87
CA ALA A 166 -10.48 12.04 21.15
C ALA A 166 -11.91 11.80 20.59
N ALA A 167 -12.00 11.23 19.39
CA ALA A 167 -13.31 10.91 18.80
C ALA A 167 -13.96 9.67 19.42
N ASN A 168 -13.19 8.79 20.06
CA ASN A 168 -13.66 7.50 20.58
C ASN A 168 -13.16 7.27 22.03
N PRO A 169 -13.59 8.08 22.99
CA PRO A 169 -13.02 8.08 24.36
C PRO A 169 -13.23 6.76 25.11
N HIS A 170 -14.26 5.99 24.74
CA HIS A 170 -14.62 4.72 25.40
C HIS A 170 -14.24 3.47 24.60
N ALA A 171 -13.68 3.64 23.40
CA ALA A 171 -13.25 2.51 22.60
C ALA A 171 -11.88 1.97 23.07
N VAL A 172 -11.65 0.70 22.77
CA VAL A 172 -10.34 0.08 22.90
C VAL A 172 -9.51 0.44 21.66
N VAL A 173 -8.57 1.33 21.82
CA VAL A 173 -7.68 1.80 20.74
C VAL A 173 -6.45 0.90 20.67
N LEU A 174 -6.28 0.22 19.54
CA LEU A 174 -5.15 -0.65 19.25
C LEU A 174 -4.19 0.08 18.29
N TYR A 175 -3.00 0.40 18.74
CA TYR A 175 -1.98 1.02 17.90
C TYR A 175 -1.05 -0.04 17.32
N LYS A 176 -0.93 -0.11 16.00
CA LYS A 176 0.01 -1.02 15.32
C LYS A 176 1.07 -0.22 14.57
N PRO A 177 2.32 -0.16 15.06
CA PRO A 177 3.40 0.51 14.34
C PRO A 177 3.61 -0.05 12.93
N HIS A 178 4.13 0.79 12.02
CA HIS A 178 4.52 0.30 10.69
C HIS A 178 5.76 -0.60 10.83
N PRO A 179 5.83 -1.74 10.12
CA PRO A 179 6.96 -2.68 10.26
C PRO A 179 8.34 -2.05 9.99
N ASP A 180 8.47 -1.15 9.00
CA ASP A 180 9.73 -0.45 8.72
C ASP A 180 10.11 0.55 9.83
N VAL A 181 9.11 1.10 10.55
CA VAL A 181 9.32 1.98 11.71
C VAL A 181 9.70 1.16 12.93
N GLU A 182 9.02 0.05 13.15
CA GLU A 182 9.29 -0.91 14.23
C GLU A 182 10.71 -1.48 14.13
N ALA A 183 11.16 -1.77 12.90
CA ALA A 183 12.53 -2.20 12.61
C ALA A 183 13.58 -1.06 12.68
N GLY A 184 13.18 0.17 12.99
CA GLY A 184 14.08 1.34 13.06
C GLY A 184 14.61 1.82 11.69
N LEU A 185 14.02 1.36 10.59
CA LEU A 185 14.49 1.67 9.22
C LEU A 185 13.93 3.00 8.69
N ARG A 186 12.82 3.48 9.26
CA ARG A 186 12.09 4.66 8.78
C ARG A 186 11.53 5.49 9.96
N PRO A 187 11.30 6.81 9.76
CA PRO A 187 10.73 7.68 10.78
C PRO A 187 9.23 7.39 11.01
N GLY A 188 8.74 7.72 12.21
CA GLY A 188 7.35 7.58 12.64
C GLY A 188 7.17 6.78 13.93
N ALA A 189 8.27 6.50 14.65
CA ALA A 189 8.18 5.90 15.98
C ALA A 189 7.54 6.88 16.97
N LEU A 190 6.61 6.37 17.79
CA LEU A 190 6.05 7.13 18.90
C LEU A 190 6.87 6.88 20.17
N PRO A 191 7.04 7.91 21.03
CA PRO A 191 7.49 7.69 22.40
C PRO A 191 6.56 6.67 23.08
N GLU A 192 7.14 5.75 23.83
CA GLU A 192 6.38 4.69 24.49
C GLU A 192 5.34 5.24 25.47
N THR A 193 5.66 6.33 26.14
CA THR A 193 4.77 7.07 27.05
C THR A 193 3.53 7.58 26.33
N ASP A 194 3.71 8.19 25.15
CA ASP A 194 2.60 8.74 24.36
C ASP A 194 1.71 7.62 23.82
N ALA A 195 2.34 6.56 23.30
CA ALA A 195 1.62 5.41 22.80
C ALA A 195 0.76 4.76 23.89
N LYS A 196 1.32 4.53 25.12
CA LYS A 196 0.60 3.93 26.25
C LYS A 196 -0.48 4.83 26.84
N THR A 197 -0.37 6.16 26.69
CA THR A 197 -1.40 7.09 27.17
C THR A 197 -2.63 7.09 26.24
N LEU A 198 -2.43 6.93 24.96
CA LEU A 198 -3.46 7.09 23.93
C LEU A 198 -4.05 5.77 23.43
N ALA A 199 -3.25 4.70 23.48
CA ALA A 199 -3.67 3.36 23.05
C ALA A 199 -3.78 2.42 24.25
N ASP A 200 -4.79 1.54 24.23
CA ASP A 200 -4.99 0.49 25.22
C ASP A 200 -4.05 -0.70 24.98
N ALA A 201 -3.59 -0.87 23.75
CA ALA A 201 -2.54 -1.84 23.41
C ALA A 201 -1.70 -1.36 22.22
N VAL A 202 -0.39 -1.63 22.28
CA VAL A 202 0.56 -1.43 21.17
C VAL A 202 0.92 -2.81 20.62
N LEU A 203 0.60 -3.02 19.34
CA LEU A 203 0.68 -4.31 18.67
C LEU A 203 1.96 -4.40 17.83
N THR A 204 3.05 -4.83 18.45
CA THR A 204 4.32 -5.12 17.77
C THR A 204 4.36 -6.57 17.26
N ASP A 205 5.12 -6.83 16.19
CA ASP A 205 5.28 -8.16 15.57
C ASP A 205 3.95 -8.92 15.39
N THR A 206 2.90 -8.19 14.97
CA THR A 206 1.54 -8.73 14.88
C THR A 206 1.14 -9.04 13.45
N ASP A 207 0.57 -10.22 13.22
CA ASP A 207 -0.05 -10.58 11.93
C ASP A 207 -1.30 -9.74 11.68
N THR A 208 -1.21 -8.84 10.72
CA THR A 208 -2.32 -7.94 10.37
C THR A 208 -3.55 -8.69 9.86
N ALA A 209 -3.35 -9.74 9.07
CA ALA A 209 -4.48 -10.51 8.53
C ALA A 209 -5.26 -11.23 9.62
N ALA A 210 -4.54 -11.79 10.59
CA ALA A 210 -5.13 -12.49 11.73
C ALA A 210 -5.76 -11.54 12.77
N LEU A 211 -5.38 -10.26 12.74
CA LEU A 211 -5.94 -9.25 13.65
C LEU A 211 -7.35 -8.79 13.23
N PHE A 212 -7.65 -8.73 11.93
CA PHE A 212 -8.93 -8.19 11.44
C PHE A 212 -10.20 -8.79 12.07
N PRO A 213 -10.30 -10.09 12.40
CA PRO A 213 -11.49 -10.64 13.06
C PRO A 213 -11.78 -10.04 14.45
N TYR A 214 -10.80 -9.44 15.08
CA TYR A 214 -10.91 -8.90 16.45
C TYR A 214 -11.24 -7.41 16.48
N ILE A 215 -11.21 -6.71 15.35
CA ILE A 215 -11.44 -5.26 15.29
C ILE A 215 -12.77 -4.91 14.64
N GLN A 216 -13.36 -3.79 15.05
CA GLN A 216 -14.64 -3.31 14.57
C GLN A 216 -14.50 -2.09 13.67
N GLU A 217 -13.39 -1.36 13.73
CA GLU A 217 -13.17 -0.15 12.93
C GLU A 217 -11.67 0.10 12.71
N VAL A 218 -11.33 0.80 11.63
CA VAL A 218 -9.95 1.27 11.34
C VAL A 218 -9.94 2.79 11.18
N TRP A 219 -9.01 3.46 11.86
CA TRP A 219 -8.70 4.87 11.68
C TRP A 219 -7.32 5.03 11.06
N THR A 220 -7.21 5.77 9.95
CA THR A 220 -5.94 5.89 9.24
C THR A 220 -5.79 7.21 8.50
N MET A 221 -4.55 7.62 8.25
CA MET A 221 -4.27 8.72 7.32
C MET A 221 -4.44 8.26 5.87
N THR A 222 -3.51 7.44 5.38
CA THR A 222 -3.47 7.02 3.97
C THR A 222 -3.09 5.55 3.79
N SER A 223 -3.05 4.76 4.89
CA SER A 223 -2.57 3.39 4.85
C SER A 223 -3.41 2.48 3.97
N LEU A 224 -2.74 1.59 3.22
CA LEU A 224 -3.40 0.52 2.48
C LEU A 224 -4.19 -0.43 3.39
N LEU A 225 -3.84 -0.50 4.69
CA LEU A 225 -4.57 -1.30 5.66
C LEU A 225 -6.06 -0.88 5.76
N GLY A 226 -6.37 0.40 5.53
CA GLY A 226 -7.76 0.84 5.42
C GLY A 226 -8.50 0.20 4.23
N PHE A 227 -7.85 0.06 3.07
CA PHE A 227 -8.42 -0.68 1.94
C PHE A 227 -8.61 -2.17 2.28
N GLU A 228 -7.63 -2.79 2.94
CA GLU A 228 -7.69 -4.19 3.39
C GLU A 228 -8.83 -4.42 4.42
N ALA A 229 -9.12 -3.41 5.24
CA ALA A 229 -10.27 -3.40 6.17
C ALA A 229 -11.61 -3.32 5.41
N LEU A 230 -11.72 -2.42 4.42
CA LEU A 230 -12.90 -2.34 3.56
C LEU A 230 -13.22 -3.67 2.87
N LEU A 231 -12.19 -4.41 2.39
CA LEU A 231 -12.37 -5.74 1.79
C LEU A 231 -13.04 -6.73 2.77
N ARG A 232 -12.90 -6.51 4.08
CA ARG A 232 -13.46 -7.35 5.15
C ARG A 232 -14.77 -6.80 5.73
N GLY A 233 -15.31 -5.75 5.10
CA GLY A 233 -16.55 -5.13 5.53
C GLY A 233 -16.43 -4.27 6.79
N LEU A 234 -15.21 -3.93 7.21
CA LEU A 234 -15.00 -3.08 8.38
C LEU A 234 -15.19 -1.60 8.02
N PRO A 235 -15.83 -0.81 8.87
CA PRO A 235 -15.85 0.63 8.80
C PRO A 235 -14.43 1.20 8.81
N VAL A 236 -14.18 2.21 7.97
CA VAL A 236 -12.90 2.89 7.87
C VAL A 236 -13.08 4.38 7.92
N THR A 237 -12.42 5.02 8.89
CA THR A 237 -12.33 6.47 9.00
C THR A 237 -10.97 6.94 8.49
N THR A 238 -10.97 7.91 7.55
CA THR A 238 -9.74 8.47 6.99
C THR A 238 -9.56 9.93 7.40
N THR A 239 -8.35 10.27 7.83
CA THR A 239 -7.95 11.66 8.12
C THR A 239 -7.22 12.32 6.96
N GLY A 240 -6.78 11.53 5.99
CA GLY A 240 -6.18 11.94 4.73
C GLY A 240 -7.03 11.50 3.54
N ALA A 241 -6.44 11.52 2.34
CA ALA A 241 -7.11 11.21 1.10
C ALA A 241 -6.48 10.02 0.34
N PRO A 242 -6.44 8.79 0.92
CA PRO A 242 -5.98 7.63 0.18
C PRO A 242 -6.85 7.38 -1.06
N PHE A 243 -6.40 6.50 -1.95
CA PHE A 243 -7.11 6.28 -3.22
C PHE A 243 -8.55 5.76 -3.06
N TYR A 244 -8.87 5.14 -1.92
CA TYR A 244 -10.18 4.59 -1.61
C TYR A 244 -11.11 5.56 -0.86
N ALA A 245 -10.60 6.73 -0.41
CA ALA A 245 -11.39 7.79 0.23
C ALA A 245 -12.08 8.71 -0.79
N GLY A 246 -13.19 9.34 -0.39
CA GLY A 246 -13.94 10.29 -1.21
C GLY A 246 -15.00 9.66 -2.13
N TRP A 247 -15.17 8.34 -2.10
CA TRP A 247 -16.10 7.62 -2.96
C TRP A 247 -17.40 7.17 -2.26
N GLY A 248 -17.55 7.49 -0.97
CA GLY A 248 -18.70 7.10 -0.14
C GLY A 248 -18.59 5.70 0.48
N LEU A 249 -17.39 5.10 0.48
CA LEU A 249 -17.11 3.81 1.11
C LEU A 249 -16.43 3.95 2.48
N THR A 250 -15.99 5.16 2.81
CA THR A 250 -15.26 5.51 4.04
C THR A 250 -15.94 6.70 4.73
N THR A 251 -15.68 6.86 6.02
CA THR A 251 -15.93 8.11 6.75
C THR A 251 -14.73 9.02 6.56
N ASP A 252 -14.87 10.05 5.74
CA ASP A 252 -13.78 10.93 5.38
C ASP A 252 -13.84 12.21 6.23
N ILE A 253 -12.98 12.29 7.27
CA ILE A 253 -12.83 13.52 8.08
C ILE A 253 -11.75 14.45 7.51
N GLY A 254 -10.84 13.90 6.71
CA GLY A 254 -9.89 14.67 5.92
C GLY A 254 -10.49 15.20 4.61
N ARG A 255 -9.80 16.17 4.00
CA ARG A 255 -10.23 16.73 2.71
C ARG A 255 -9.95 15.74 1.57
N THR A 256 -11.01 15.32 0.88
CA THR A 256 -10.90 14.48 -0.32
C THR A 256 -11.08 15.31 -1.59
N PRO A 257 -10.50 14.92 -2.72
CA PRO A 257 -10.63 15.65 -3.98
C PRO A 257 -12.08 15.69 -4.47
N ALA A 258 -12.60 16.88 -4.80
CA ALA A 258 -13.97 17.07 -5.30
C ALA A 258 -14.26 16.28 -6.60
N ARG A 259 -13.23 15.96 -7.39
CA ARG A 259 -13.35 15.14 -8.62
C ARG A 259 -13.71 13.66 -8.34
N ARG A 260 -13.62 13.19 -7.10
CA ARG A 260 -14.07 11.84 -6.66
C ARG A 260 -15.59 11.83 -6.40
N SER A 261 -16.37 12.21 -7.42
CA SER A 261 -17.82 12.36 -7.32
C SER A 261 -18.61 11.08 -7.60
N ALA A 262 -18.00 10.06 -8.22
CA ALA A 262 -18.63 8.77 -8.46
C ALA A 262 -18.90 8.02 -7.14
N ARG A 263 -19.83 7.08 -7.18
CA ARG A 263 -20.20 6.24 -6.01
C ARG A 263 -20.11 4.76 -6.39
N PRO A 264 -18.90 4.20 -6.51
CA PRO A 264 -18.74 2.78 -6.78
C PRO A 264 -19.21 1.95 -5.58
N SER A 265 -19.63 0.72 -5.85
CA SER A 265 -19.71 -0.32 -4.82
C SER A 265 -18.29 -0.77 -4.42
N LEU A 266 -18.17 -1.52 -3.32
CA LEU A 266 -16.89 -2.15 -2.95
C LEU A 266 -16.35 -3.03 -4.09
N ALA A 267 -17.22 -3.79 -4.78
CA ALA A 267 -16.84 -4.58 -5.94
C ALA A 267 -16.27 -3.69 -7.07
N GLY A 268 -16.84 -2.50 -7.28
CA GLY A 268 -16.35 -1.52 -8.25
C GLY A 268 -14.96 -0.99 -7.89
N LEU A 269 -14.75 -0.62 -6.65
CA LEU A 269 -13.45 -0.18 -6.14
C LEU A 269 -12.40 -1.30 -6.30
N VAL A 270 -12.75 -2.52 -5.93
CA VAL A 270 -11.84 -3.70 -6.04
C VAL A 270 -11.53 -4.02 -7.49
N HIS A 271 -12.53 -3.99 -8.38
CA HIS A 271 -12.30 -4.23 -9.80
C HIS A 271 -11.31 -3.21 -10.38
N ALA A 272 -11.50 -1.93 -10.07
CA ALA A 272 -10.59 -0.86 -10.50
C ALA A 272 -9.18 -1.06 -9.92
N ALA A 273 -9.08 -1.24 -8.60
CA ALA A 273 -7.80 -1.22 -7.88
C ALA A 273 -7.00 -2.52 -8.06
N LEU A 274 -7.64 -3.69 -8.17
CA LEU A 274 -6.92 -4.97 -8.21
C LEU A 274 -6.97 -5.66 -9.58
N ILE A 275 -7.92 -5.33 -10.46
CA ILE A 275 -8.04 -6.02 -11.76
C ILE A 275 -7.59 -5.10 -12.90
N ASP A 276 -8.07 -3.85 -12.96
CA ASP A 276 -7.83 -2.98 -14.10
C ASP A 276 -6.49 -2.22 -14.03
N TYR A 277 -6.14 -1.71 -12.85
CA TYR A 277 -5.03 -0.77 -12.70
C TYR A 277 -3.66 -1.45 -12.59
N PRO A 278 -3.44 -2.50 -11.75
CA PRO A 278 -2.15 -3.16 -11.65
C PRO A 278 -1.87 -4.13 -12.80
N ARG A 279 -0.61 -4.39 -13.02
CA ARG A 279 -0.09 -5.51 -13.80
C ARG A 279 0.54 -6.51 -12.85
N TYR A 280 0.33 -7.80 -13.12
CA TYR A 280 0.86 -8.90 -12.33
C TYR A 280 1.81 -9.74 -13.14
N PHE A 281 2.80 -10.33 -12.47
CA PHE A 281 3.77 -11.22 -13.07
C PHE A 281 3.96 -12.46 -12.21
N ASP A 282 3.73 -13.65 -12.79
CA ASP A 282 3.91 -14.92 -12.10
C ASP A 282 5.40 -15.30 -12.08
N PRO A 283 6.03 -15.40 -10.91
CA PRO A 283 7.44 -15.76 -10.79
C PRO A 283 7.73 -17.22 -11.17
N VAL A 284 6.71 -18.09 -11.17
CA VAL A 284 6.82 -19.52 -11.50
C VAL A 284 6.81 -19.71 -13.01
N THR A 285 5.77 -19.24 -13.69
CA THR A 285 5.65 -19.37 -15.15
C THR A 285 6.46 -18.33 -15.91
N LYS A 286 6.93 -17.27 -15.23
CA LYS A 286 7.65 -16.11 -15.81
C LYS A 286 6.85 -15.40 -16.89
N ARG A 287 5.54 -15.26 -16.68
CA ARG A 287 4.60 -14.63 -17.61
C ARG A 287 3.69 -13.63 -16.88
N PRO A 288 3.12 -12.66 -17.60
CA PRO A 288 2.01 -11.88 -17.07
C PRO A 288 0.87 -12.80 -16.62
N CYS A 289 0.19 -12.44 -15.55
CA CYS A 289 -0.89 -13.24 -14.98
C CYS A 289 -2.00 -12.34 -14.45
N PRO A 290 -3.20 -12.87 -14.18
CA PRO A 290 -4.25 -12.13 -13.47
C PRO A 290 -4.00 -12.11 -11.95
N PRO A 291 -4.72 -11.23 -11.19
CA PRO A 291 -4.57 -11.09 -9.74
C PRO A 291 -4.82 -12.41 -8.97
N GLU A 292 -5.70 -13.26 -9.45
CA GLU A 292 -6.03 -14.54 -8.83
C GLU A 292 -4.79 -15.45 -8.71
N VAL A 293 -3.93 -15.44 -9.73
CA VAL A 293 -2.66 -16.18 -9.71
C VAL A 293 -1.69 -15.56 -8.70
N ALA A 294 -1.61 -14.23 -8.63
CA ALA A 294 -0.77 -13.55 -7.66
C ALA A 294 -1.19 -13.88 -6.22
N ILE A 295 -2.49 -13.91 -5.93
CA ILE A 295 -3.03 -14.32 -4.62
C ILE A 295 -2.61 -15.76 -4.31
N ALA A 296 -2.77 -16.69 -5.25
CA ALA A 296 -2.35 -18.07 -5.05
C ALA A 296 -0.84 -18.21 -4.78
N ARG A 297 0.00 -17.40 -5.43
CA ARG A 297 1.45 -17.37 -5.17
C ARG A 297 1.79 -16.83 -3.77
N LEU A 298 1.07 -15.80 -3.31
CA LEU A 298 1.23 -15.27 -1.96
C LEU A 298 0.77 -16.29 -0.90
N ALA A 299 -0.40 -16.89 -1.08
CA ALA A 299 -0.95 -17.88 -0.17
C ALA A 299 -0.02 -19.11 -0.02
N ASN A 300 0.48 -19.63 -1.13
CA ASN A 300 1.29 -20.85 -1.16
C ASN A 300 2.79 -20.60 -0.89
N GLY A 301 3.20 -19.38 -0.57
CA GLY A 301 4.60 -19.03 -0.29
C GLY A 301 5.55 -19.16 -1.49
N THR A 302 5.01 -19.24 -2.74
CA THR A 302 5.80 -19.28 -3.99
C THR A 302 6.07 -17.89 -4.57
N SER A 303 5.99 -16.86 -3.74
CA SER A 303 6.34 -15.47 -4.09
C SER A 303 7.85 -15.28 -4.29
N PRO A 304 8.29 -14.25 -5.02
CA PRO A 304 9.70 -13.95 -5.18
C PRO A 304 10.39 -13.79 -3.82
N ARG A 305 11.64 -14.23 -3.74
CA ARG A 305 12.52 -14.02 -2.59
C ARG A 305 13.63 -13.04 -2.98
N ALA A 306 14.15 -12.29 -2.02
CA ALA A 306 15.35 -11.49 -2.25
C ALA A 306 16.50 -12.42 -2.66
N GLY A 307 17.19 -12.08 -3.74
CA GLY A 307 18.43 -12.78 -4.13
C GLY A 307 19.51 -12.59 -3.06
N THR A 308 20.53 -13.48 -3.05
CA THR A 308 21.64 -13.44 -2.06
C THR A 308 22.31 -12.07 -2.01
N ALA A 309 22.61 -11.47 -3.16
CA ALA A 309 23.19 -10.12 -3.27
C ALA A 309 22.26 -9.03 -2.70
N ASN A 310 20.94 -9.12 -2.96
CA ASN A 310 19.96 -8.17 -2.42
C ASN A 310 19.82 -8.31 -0.90
N ARG A 311 19.88 -9.54 -0.36
CA ARG A 311 19.87 -9.77 1.09
C ARG A 311 21.11 -9.19 1.77
N ALA A 312 22.30 -9.37 1.18
CA ALA A 312 23.51 -8.76 1.70
C ALA A 312 23.44 -7.24 1.67
N LEU A 313 22.93 -6.67 0.56
CA LEU A 313 22.75 -5.23 0.41
C LEU A 313 21.72 -4.66 1.40
N SER A 314 20.59 -5.34 1.61
CA SER A 314 19.58 -4.87 2.57
C SER A 314 20.08 -4.93 4.02
N LYS A 315 20.87 -5.97 4.38
CA LYS A 315 21.52 -6.04 5.69
C LYS A 315 22.54 -4.90 5.89
N LEU A 316 23.35 -4.60 4.87
CA LEU A 316 24.27 -3.45 4.90
C LEU A 316 23.53 -2.13 5.03
N GLN A 317 22.43 -1.95 4.29
CA GLN A 317 21.60 -0.76 4.42
C GLN A 317 20.97 -0.63 5.81
N GLY A 318 20.57 -1.74 6.46
CA GLY A 318 20.11 -1.76 7.84
C GLY A 318 21.20 -1.36 8.84
N LEU A 319 22.41 -1.91 8.70
CA LEU A 319 23.55 -1.56 9.55
C LEU A 319 23.96 -0.07 9.42
N PHE A 320 23.77 0.51 8.25
CA PHE A 320 24.09 1.92 7.98
C PHE A 320 22.86 2.82 7.88
N ALA A 321 21.71 2.39 8.43
CA ALA A 321 20.46 3.16 8.37
C ALA A 321 20.62 4.56 9.01
N SER A 322 21.40 4.67 10.09
CA SER A 322 21.75 5.95 10.74
C SER A 322 22.56 6.90 9.86
N TYR A 323 23.24 6.38 8.83
CA TYR A 323 24.00 7.17 7.85
C TYR A 323 23.30 7.32 6.51
N ALA A 324 22.00 7.03 6.45
CA ALA A 324 21.23 7.04 5.19
C ALA A 324 21.23 8.41 4.48
N HIS A 325 21.48 9.50 5.19
CA HIS A 325 21.62 10.85 4.64
C HIS A 325 22.84 11.01 3.71
N LEU A 326 23.82 10.09 3.75
CA LEU A 326 25.02 10.15 2.92
C LEU A 326 24.86 9.50 1.54
N TRP A 327 23.79 8.71 1.30
CA TRP A 327 23.57 8.00 0.02
C TRP A 327 22.11 7.96 -0.49
N ARG A 328 21.25 8.75 0.11
CA ARG A 328 19.84 8.94 -0.36
C ARG A 328 19.75 10.12 -1.36
#